data_02ec3e587647c4a430822d332b742398
#
_entry.id   02ec3e587647c4a430822d332b742398
#
_cell.length_a   1.000
_cell.length_b   1.000
_cell.length_c   1.000
_cell.angle_alpha   90.00
_cell.angle_beta   90.00
_cell.angle_gamma   90.00
#
_symmetry.space_group_name_H-M   'P 1'
#
loop_
_entity.id
_entity.type
_entity.pdbx_description
1 polymer ?
#
loop_
_entity_poly.entity_id
_entity_poly.type
_entity_poly.pdbx_seq_one_letter_code
_entity_poly.pdbx_strand_id
1 'polypeptide(L)'
;SKEGAEFLSSKVEGSGYNAELIPVPPSTLHLTTVMSSPREGTIIAAEGHFAESQLGPIADELLWVPNSETYAANTIGYPDDRVIISAGFPVTREVMLDAGFSVTSVDMDSIMQADGSLTCLSVFTE
;
A
#
# COMPACT_ATOMS: atom_id res chain seq x y z
N SER A 1 -16.09 9.03 -8.64
CA SER A 1 -16.56 9.11 -10.04
C SER A 1 -15.37 9.31 -10.98
N LYS A 2 -15.54 9.02 -12.25
CA LYS A 2 -14.50 9.23 -13.27
C LYS A 2 -14.09 10.71 -13.35
N GLU A 3 -15.07 11.60 -13.37
CA GLU A 3 -14.83 13.06 -13.42
C GLU A 3 -14.04 13.56 -12.19
N GLY A 4 -14.31 13.01 -11.02
CA GLY A 4 -13.58 13.34 -9.80
C GLY A 4 -12.11 12.85 -9.85
N ALA A 5 -11.88 11.67 -10.39
CA ALA A 5 -10.55 11.13 -10.59
C ALA A 5 -9.75 11.94 -11.62
N GLU A 6 -10.37 12.28 -12.77
CA GLU A 6 -9.76 13.12 -13.80
C GLU A 6 -9.44 14.53 -13.27
N PHE A 7 -10.36 15.11 -12.48
CA PHE A 7 -10.11 16.40 -11.83
C PHE A 7 -8.90 16.34 -10.89
N LEU A 8 -8.83 15.32 -10.03
CA LEU A 8 -7.69 15.16 -9.10
C LEU A 8 -6.38 14.94 -9.88
N SER A 9 -6.39 14.06 -10.89
CA SER A 9 -5.25 13.81 -11.77
C SER A 9 -4.71 15.11 -12.36
N SER A 10 -5.58 15.95 -12.91
CA SER A 10 -5.17 17.24 -13.49
C SER A 10 -4.53 18.19 -12.48
N LYS A 11 -4.92 18.12 -11.20
CA LYS A 11 -4.31 18.93 -10.12
C LYS A 11 -2.94 18.41 -9.72
N VAL A 12 -2.81 17.09 -9.62
CA VAL A 12 -1.54 16.42 -9.30
C VAL A 12 -0.51 16.69 -10.40
N GLU A 13 -0.90 16.53 -11.68
CA GLU A 13 -0.04 16.80 -12.83
C GLU A 13 0.34 18.29 -12.93
N GLY A 14 -0.59 19.18 -12.62
CA GLY A 14 -0.33 20.62 -12.54
C GLY A 14 0.69 21.01 -11.46
N SER A 15 0.96 20.11 -10.50
CA SER A 15 1.99 20.27 -9.45
C SER A 15 3.32 19.58 -9.81
N GLY A 16 3.45 19.04 -11.04
CA GLY A 16 4.69 18.42 -11.53
C GLY A 16 4.84 16.94 -11.22
N TYR A 17 3.78 16.28 -10.77
CA TYR A 17 3.74 14.83 -10.56
C TYR A 17 3.01 14.13 -11.70
N ASN A 18 3.33 12.86 -11.92
CA ASN A 18 2.53 12.00 -12.79
C ASN A 18 1.36 11.40 -11.99
N ALA A 19 0.21 11.25 -12.62
CA ALA A 19 -0.96 10.65 -12.00
C ALA A 19 -1.45 9.44 -12.81
N GLU A 20 -1.56 8.29 -12.15
CA GLU A 20 -2.12 7.08 -12.74
C GLU A 20 -3.45 6.73 -12.06
N LEU A 21 -4.44 6.42 -12.89
CA LEU A 21 -5.78 6.03 -12.42
C LEU A 21 -5.90 4.52 -12.34
N ILE A 22 -5.84 3.98 -11.14
CA ILE A 22 -5.98 2.54 -10.89
C ILE A 22 -7.40 2.28 -10.40
N PRO A 23 -8.18 1.40 -11.07
CA PRO A 23 -9.48 0.98 -10.57
C PRO A 23 -9.35 0.29 -9.21
N VAL A 24 -10.14 0.72 -8.23
CA VAL A 24 -10.23 0.03 -6.95
C VAL A 24 -10.88 -1.34 -7.18
N PRO A 25 -10.26 -2.44 -6.73
CA PRO A 25 -10.85 -3.78 -6.87
C PRO A 25 -12.25 -3.84 -6.23
N PRO A 26 -13.23 -4.51 -6.84
CA PRO A 26 -14.65 -4.50 -6.39
C PRO A 26 -14.85 -5.03 -4.96
N SER A 27 -13.93 -5.84 -4.47
CA SER A 27 -13.97 -6.44 -3.13
C SER A 27 -13.35 -5.55 -2.04
N THR A 28 -12.85 -4.36 -2.40
CA THR A 28 -12.14 -3.49 -1.46
C THR A 28 -12.75 -2.09 -1.41
N LEU A 29 -12.62 -1.43 -0.27
CA LEU A 29 -13.14 -0.09 -0.06
C LEU A 29 -12.17 0.99 -0.58
N HIS A 30 -10.87 0.78 -0.36
CA HIS A 30 -9.80 1.70 -0.75
C HIS A 30 -8.63 0.95 -1.39
N LEU A 31 -7.83 1.60 -2.23
CA LEU A 31 -6.59 1.01 -2.76
C LEU A 31 -5.64 0.59 -1.65
N THR A 32 -5.50 1.42 -0.61
CA THR A 32 -4.63 1.15 0.53
C THR A 32 -5.04 -0.07 1.37
N THR A 33 -6.22 -0.65 1.13
CA THR A 33 -6.62 -1.93 1.73
C THR A 33 -5.81 -3.10 1.17
N VAL A 34 -5.39 -3.02 -0.08
CA VAL A 34 -4.77 -4.13 -0.83
C VAL A 34 -3.39 -3.79 -1.39
N MET A 35 -2.92 -2.56 -1.23
CA MET A 35 -1.58 -2.12 -1.62
C MET A 35 -1.16 -0.87 -0.85
N SER A 36 0.15 -0.65 -0.75
CA SER A 36 0.73 0.59 -0.25
C SER A 36 2.12 0.82 -0.84
N SER A 37 2.70 2.01 -0.60
CA SER A 37 4.06 2.34 -1.02
C SER A 37 4.91 2.59 0.24
N PRO A 38 5.71 1.62 0.68
CA PRO A 38 6.54 1.75 1.89
C PRO A 38 7.77 2.64 1.69
N ARG A 39 8.21 2.86 0.45
CA ARG A 39 9.24 3.83 0.05
C ARG A 39 9.02 4.25 -1.39
N GLU A 40 9.69 5.31 -1.82
CA GLU A 40 9.66 5.78 -3.21
C GLU A 40 10.06 4.65 -4.18
N GLY A 41 9.31 4.51 -5.26
CA GLY A 41 9.50 3.49 -6.30
C GLY A 41 9.08 2.07 -5.91
N THR A 42 8.80 1.78 -4.65
CA THR A 42 8.38 0.44 -4.19
C THR A 42 6.88 0.39 -3.89
N ILE A 43 6.20 -0.61 -4.45
CA ILE A 43 4.80 -0.93 -4.12
C ILE A 43 4.75 -2.35 -3.53
N ILE A 44 4.08 -2.49 -2.40
CA ILE A 44 3.63 -3.78 -1.87
C ILE A 44 2.15 -3.96 -2.21
N ALA A 45 1.78 -5.12 -2.74
CA ALA A 45 0.41 -5.41 -3.16
C ALA A 45 0.02 -6.86 -2.86
N ALA A 46 -1.26 -7.08 -2.56
CA ALA A 46 -1.79 -8.42 -2.35
C ALA A 46 -2.10 -9.11 -3.69
N GLU A 47 -1.71 -10.36 -3.81
CA GLU A 47 -1.99 -11.20 -4.96
C GLU A 47 -3.50 -11.31 -5.22
N GLY A 48 -3.87 -11.43 -6.50
CA GLY A 48 -5.25 -11.60 -6.94
C GLY A 48 -6.07 -10.31 -7.04
N HIS A 49 -5.54 -9.16 -6.61
CA HIS A 49 -6.21 -7.86 -6.69
C HIS A 49 -5.77 -7.03 -7.89
N PHE A 50 -4.55 -7.22 -8.37
CA PHE A 50 -3.98 -6.50 -9.49
C PHE A 50 -3.23 -7.45 -10.42
N ALA A 51 -3.19 -7.09 -11.70
CA ALA A 51 -2.20 -7.66 -12.63
C ALA A 51 -0.88 -6.87 -12.51
N GLU A 52 0.25 -7.55 -12.69
CA GLU A 52 1.56 -6.89 -12.69
C GLU A 52 1.64 -5.75 -13.71
N SER A 53 0.99 -5.91 -14.87
CA SER A 53 0.91 -4.89 -15.92
C SER A 53 0.21 -3.59 -15.49
N GLN A 54 -0.57 -3.61 -14.41
CA GLN A 54 -1.23 -2.42 -13.87
C GLN A 54 -0.31 -1.63 -12.93
N LEU A 55 0.56 -2.32 -12.19
CA LEU A 55 1.45 -1.70 -11.19
C LEU A 55 2.88 -1.49 -11.71
N GLY A 56 3.35 -2.34 -12.62
CA GLY A 56 4.70 -2.26 -13.17
C GLY A 56 5.07 -0.89 -13.79
N PRO A 57 4.16 -0.19 -14.49
CA PRO A 57 4.46 1.14 -15.04
C PRO A 57 4.69 2.24 -13.99
N ILE A 58 4.26 2.02 -12.74
CA ILE A 58 4.31 3.03 -11.67
C ILE A 58 5.23 2.63 -10.50
N ALA A 59 5.88 1.49 -10.58
CA ALA A 59 6.79 1.00 -9.55
C ALA A 59 8.09 0.50 -10.16
N ASP A 60 9.21 0.84 -9.53
CA ASP A 60 10.51 0.27 -9.84
C ASP A 60 10.65 -1.13 -9.22
N GLU A 61 9.97 -1.37 -8.11
CA GLU A 61 9.95 -2.62 -7.37
C GLU A 61 8.53 -2.99 -6.95
N LEU A 62 8.11 -4.22 -7.25
CA LEU A 62 6.83 -4.78 -6.81
C LEU A 62 7.07 -5.91 -5.81
N LEU A 63 6.53 -5.76 -4.63
CA LEU A 63 6.53 -6.76 -3.56
C LEU A 63 5.13 -7.37 -3.47
N TRP A 64 5.05 -8.68 -3.72
CA TRP A 64 3.79 -9.39 -3.66
C TRP A 64 3.65 -10.13 -2.34
N VAL A 65 2.47 -10.00 -1.74
CA VAL A 65 2.10 -10.80 -0.55
C VAL A 65 0.90 -11.69 -0.89
N PRO A 66 0.80 -12.86 -0.27
CA PRO A 66 -0.28 -13.79 -0.60
C PRO A 66 -1.64 -13.19 -0.25
N ASN A 67 -2.68 -13.58 -0.99
CA ASN A 67 -4.05 -13.10 -0.74
C ASN A 67 -4.55 -13.38 0.70
N SER A 68 -4.01 -14.41 1.36
CA SER A 68 -4.30 -14.70 2.78
C SER A 68 -3.74 -13.63 3.75
N GLU A 69 -2.79 -12.82 3.30
CA GLU A 69 -2.18 -11.74 4.09
C GLU A 69 -2.50 -10.35 3.53
N THR A 70 -3.59 -10.22 2.78
CA THR A 70 -4.02 -8.96 2.12
C THR A 70 -4.01 -7.75 3.08
N TYR A 71 -4.46 -7.93 4.31
CA TYR A 71 -4.49 -6.87 5.32
C TYR A 71 -3.11 -6.24 5.58
N ALA A 72 -2.05 -7.05 5.51
CA ALA A 72 -0.68 -6.60 5.75
C ALA A 72 -0.06 -5.84 4.57
N ALA A 73 -0.71 -5.80 3.40
CA ALA A 73 -0.30 -4.92 2.30
C ALA A 73 -0.50 -3.42 2.62
N ASN A 74 -1.26 -3.11 3.69
CA ASN A 74 -1.38 -1.77 4.25
C ASN A 74 -0.20 -1.51 5.20
N THR A 75 0.81 -0.80 4.73
CA THR A 75 2.05 -0.52 5.47
C THR A 75 2.24 0.99 5.66
N ILE A 76 3.10 1.37 6.61
CA ILE A 76 3.56 2.74 6.78
C ILE A 76 5.08 2.77 6.67
N GLY A 77 5.57 3.44 5.64
CA GLY A 77 6.99 3.65 5.43
C GLY A 77 7.52 4.88 6.14
N TYR A 78 8.78 4.81 6.54
CA TYR A 78 9.55 5.90 7.13
C TYR A 78 10.90 6.04 6.43
N PRO A 79 11.63 7.16 6.61
CA PRO A 79 12.99 7.29 6.14
C PRO A 79 13.89 6.14 6.62
N ASP A 80 14.99 5.91 5.89
CA ASP A 80 15.99 4.89 6.20
C ASP A 80 15.44 3.45 6.10
N ASP A 81 14.56 3.20 5.11
CA ASP A 81 13.94 1.89 4.84
C ASP A 81 13.27 1.25 6.06
N ARG A 82 12.73 2.07 6.95
CA ARG A 82 11.93 1.59 8.08
C ARG A 82 10.47 1.46 7.67
N VAL A 83 9.83 0.40 8.14
CA VAL A 83 8.43 0.14 7.83
C VAL A 83 7.68 -0.39 9.05
N ILE A 84 6.45 0.06 9.23
CA ILE A 84 5.49 -0.54 10.16
C ILE A 84 4.53 -1.42 9.35
N ILE A 85 4.34 -2.64 9.83
CA ILE A 85 3.37 -3.61 9.32
C ILE A 85 2.45 -4.10 10.44
N SER A 86 1.30 -4.64 10.09
CA SER A 86 0.45 -5.35 11.03
C SER A 86 1.11 -6.65 11.49
N ALA A 87 1.01 -6.98 12.78
CA ALA A 87 1.50 -8.26 13.32
C ALA A 87 0.62 -9.42 12.85
N GLY A 88 1.15 -10.66 12.95
CA GLY A 88 0.42 -11.88 12.60
C GLY A 88 0.53 -12.28 11.11
N PHE A 89 1.31 -11.59 10.31
CA PHE A 89 1.48 -11.80 8.88
C PHE A 89 2.94 -12.16 8.54
N PRO A 90 3.34 -13.43 8.74
CA PRO A 90 4.75 -13.83 8.65
C PRO A 90 5.33 -13.73 7.25
N VAL A 91 4.56 -14.05 6.20
CA VAL A 91 5.06 -13.99 4.81
C VAL A 91 5.31 -12.53 4.42
N THR A 92 4.39 -11.63 4.74
CA THR A 92 4.58 -10.19 4.50
C THR A 92 5.82 -9.67 5.21
N ARG A 93 6.04 -10.11 6.45
CA ARG A 93 7.23 -9.72 7.22
C ARG A 93 8.52 -10.18 6.53
N GLU A 94 8.57 -11.41 6.04
CA GLU A 94 9.73 -11.94 5.31
C GLU A 94 9.97 -11.17 4.01
N VAL A 95 8.92 -10.95 3.21
CA VAL A 95 8.99 -10.17 1.97
C VAL A 95 9.60 -8.79 2.22
N MET A 96 9.18 -8.11 3.29
CA MET A 96 9.71 -6.79 3.63
C MET A 96 11.17 -6.83 4.09
N LEU A 97 11.56 -7.85 4.87
CA LEU A 97 12.95 -8.05 5.29
C LEU A 97 13.87 -8.35 4.10
N ASP A 98 13.43 -9.21 3.18
CA ASP A 98 14.19 -9.57 1.97
C ASP A 98 14.35 -8.36 1.02
N ALA A 99 13.38 -7.46 1.00
CA ALA A 99 13.46 -6.19 0.27
C ALA A 99 14.32 -5.13 0.99
N GLY A 100 14.94 -5.47 2.12
CA GLY A 100 15.90 -4.61 2.83
C GLY A 100 15.28 -3.67 3.87
N PHE A 101 13.99 -3.81 4.20
CA PHE A 101 13.36 -2.96 5.20
C PHE A 101 13.71 -3.37 6.64
N SER A 102 13.81 -2.39 7.52
CA SER A 102 13.78 -2.56 8.97
C SER A 102 12.32 -2.60 9.43
N VAL A 103 11.82 -3.77 9.80
CA VAL A 103 10.40 -4.03 10.03
C VAL A 103 10.02 -3.93 11.49
N THR A 104 9.03 -3.09 11.80
CA THR A 104 8.33 -3.03 13.08
C THR A 104 6.91 -3.58 12.90
N SER A 105 6.53 -4.57 13.72
CA SER A 105 5.18 -5.13 13.69
C SER A 105 4.34 -4.59 14.85
N VAL A 106 3.09 -4.20 14.56
CA VAL A 106 2.13 -3.66 15.52
C VAL A 106 0.88 -4.54 15.54
N ASP A 107 0.41 -4.88 16.73
CA ASP A 107 -0.86 -5.59 16.90
C ASP A 107 -2.03 -4.68 16.47
N MET A 108 -2.78 -5.16 15.49
CA MET A 108 -3.91 -4.46 14.88
C MET A 108 -5.23 -5.23 15.00
N ASP A 109 -5.29 -6.31 15.78
CA ASP A 109 -6.45 -7.21 15.82
C ASP A 109 -7.76 -6.48 16.12
N SER A 110 -7.79 -5.63 17.14
CA SER A 110 -8.99 -4.86 17.51
C SER A 110 -9.39 -3.84 16.46
N ILE A 111 -8.41 -3.23 15.79
CA ILE A 111 -8.64 -2.24 14.73
C ILE A 111 -9.12 -2.91 13.45
N MET A 112 -8.56 -4.06 13.11
CA MET A 112 -8.97 -4.88 11.97
C MET A 112 -10.43 -5.35 12.12
N GLN A 113 -10.86 -5.74 13.33
CA GLN A 113 -12.25 -6.08 13.61
C GLN A 113 -13.22 -4.91 13.43
N ALA A 114 -12.73 -3.67 13.49
CA ALA A 114 -13.46 -2.44 13.25
C ALA A 114 -13.27 -1.90 11.82
N ASP A 115 -12.84 -2.74 10.88
CA ASP A 115 -12.53 -2.39 9.48
C ASP A 115 -11.46 -1.28 9.31
N GLY A 116 -10.65 -1.04 10.34
CA GLY A 116 -9.54 -0.09 10.31
C GLY A 116 -8.21 -0.74 9.92
N SER A 117 -7.25 0.10 9.55
CA SER A 117 -5.89 -0.32 9.21
C SER A 117 -4.86 0.73 9.65
N LEU A 118 -3.57 0.44 9.47
CA LEU A 118 -2.47 1.33 9.87
C LEU A 118 -2.63 2.74 9.29
N THR A 119 -2.92 2.85 7.99
CA THR A 119 -3.08 4.15 7.33
C THR A 119 -4.31 4.92 7.80
N CYS A 120 -5.38 4.23 8.26
CA CYS A 120 -6.56 4.87 8.85
C CYS A 120 -6.24 5.59 10.17
N LEU A 121 -5.21 5.14 10.89
CA LEU A 121 -4.81 5.68 12.19
C LEU A 121 -3.62 6.64 12.08
N SER A 122 -3.17 6.96 10.87
CA SER A 122 -1.92 7.70 10.67
C SER A 122 -2.15 9.02 9.98
N VAL A 123 -1.44 10.04 10.46
CA VAL A 123 -1.33 11.36 9.83
C VAL A 123 0.15 11.67 9.72
N PHE A 124 0.61 11.98 8.51
CA PHE A 124 1.97 12.41 8.26
C PHE A 124 2.05 13.92 8.44
N THR A 125 3.03 14.37 9.19
CA THR A 125 3.38 15.80 9.38
C THR A 125 4.82 16.02 8.95
N GLU A 126 5.10 17.17 8.36
CA GLU A 126 6.46 17.62 8.07
C GLU A 126 7.24 17.94 9.36
#